data_14f73d47a576f3db0ccfce8dfcaff35e
#
_entry.id   14f73d47a576f3db0ccfce8dfcaff35e
#
_cell.length_a   1.000
_cell.length_b   1.000
_cell.length_c   1.000
_cell.angle_alpha   90.00
_cell.angle_beta   90.00
_cell.angle_gamma   90.00
#
_symmetry.space_group_name_H-M   'P 1'
#
loop_
_entity.id
_entity.type
_entity.pdbx_description
1 polymer ?
#
loop_
_entity_poly.entity_id
_entity_poly.type
_entity_poly.pdbx_seq_one_letter_code
_entity_poly.pdbx_strand_id
1 'polypeptide(L)'
;MRWVTLGNGKVVTLVFDMHNEYGWKALKETGGTRGEVKGLRYLFGSQVAIFTLDPESSRTRQVPVDGSVVISLDQITVDDIAPLQDELRLHQTAVEAAHLVYTRYGKNWLEQLLAYGDAGDIKGLAEQIGANRESLAALYRKLKRVADLPFIVPSDQKPKKDIVETIMRYLQSGIHVVLEFGRQGSMLAYLLVANILARRIHEMYVRMTEEYLATMDPTKEPRQLVIVIEEAHKFLNPYAAKQTVFGTIAREMRKYYVSLLIIDQRPSGIDDEILSQIGTKIVAQLNDERDIQAVLTGVSNPAGLRSILASLDSKQQVLVLGHAVPMPVVVKVRDYDECCTTVSYELANYIPEVQDRIQEEEFEQLLYESDDGADGGARYEGGQSQIEERWREVFGEE
;
A
#
# COMPACT_ATOMS: atom_id res chain seq x y z
N MET A 1 -3.88 12.28 7.00
CA MET A 1 -2.62 11.71 7.51
C MET A 1 -2.10 12.37 8.78
N ARG A 2 -2.16 13.69 8.94
CA ARG A 2 -1.66 14.40 10.13
C ARG A 2 -2.11 13.78 11.48
N TRP A 3 -3.39 13.48 11.64
CA TRP A 3 -3.90 12.89 12.90
C TRP A 3 -3.45 11.44 13.12
N VAL A 4 -3.06 10.72 12.07
CA VAL A 4 -2.49 9.37 12.17
C VAL A 4 -1.07 9.44 12.73
N THR A 5 -0.26 10.40 12.28
CA THR A 5 1.08 10.65 12.84
C THR A 5 1.04 11.23 14.26
N LEU A 6 0.01 12.01 14.61
CA LEU A 6 -0.18 12.53 15.96
C LEU A 6 -0.74 11.51 16.97
N GLY A 7 -1.05 10.30 16.54
CA GLY A 7 -1.61 9.22 17.38
C GLY A 7 -0.62 8.58 18.38
N ASN A 8 0.49 9.21 18.69
CA ASN A 8 1.54 8.71 19.62
C ASN A 8 2.05 7.30 19.24
N GLY A 9 2.24 7.06 17.96
CA GLY A 9 2.68 5.76 17.46
C GLY A 9 1.68 4.61 17.66
N LYS A 10 0.45 4.87 18.12
CA LYS A 10 -0.61 3.85 18.25
C LYS A 10 -1.19 3.44 16.90
N VAL A 11 -1.14 4.34 15.92
CA VAL A 11 -1.65 4.12 14.58
C VAL A 11 -0.50 4.28 13.58
N VAL A 12 -0.34 3.31 12.70
CA VAL A 12 0.65 3.32 11.63
C VAL A 12 -0.03 3.20 10.26
N THR A 13 0.64 3.64 9.21
CA THR A 13 0.10 3.57 7.85
C THR A 13 1.02 2.81 6.92
N LEU A 14 0.42 2.03 6.03
CA LEU A 14 1.06 1.50 4.83
C LEU A 14 0.40 2.15 3.62
N VAL A 15 1.15 2.94 2.86
CA VAL A 15 0.66 3.66 1.68
C VAL A 15 1.18 2.98 0.43
N PHE A 16 0.28 2.51 -0.42
CA PHE A 16 0.62 2.05 -1.77
C PHE A 16 0.62 3.26 -2.72
N ASP A 17 1.80 3.79 -3.01
CA ASP A 17 2.02 5.03 -3.77
C ASP A 17 2.30 4.70 -5.24
N MET A 18 1.25 4.43 -6.00
CA MET A 18 1.35 4.04 -7.41
C MET A 18 1.99 5.13 -8.27
N HIS A 19 1.74 6.40 -7.93
CA HIS A 19 2.18 7.54 -8.73
C HIS A 19 3.45 8.22 -8.19
N ASN A 20 4.00 7.73 -7.07
CA ASN A 20 5.21 8.27 -6.40
C ASN A 20 5.02 9.72 -5.95
N GLU A 21 3.87 10.03 -5.39
CA GLU A 21 3.49 11.40 -4.98
C GLU A 21 3.53 11.61 -3.47
N TYR A 22 3.43 10.53 -2.68
CA TYR A 22 3.33 10.61 -1.21
C TYR A 22 4.67 10.46 -0.49
N GLY A 23 5.64 9.75 -1.09
CA GLY A 23 6.88 9.37 -0.42
C GLY A 23 7.78 10.56 -0.13
N TRP A 24 8.38 11.16 -1.13
CA TRP A 24 9.43 12.17 -1.01
C TRP A 24 9.01 13.55 -1.48
N LYS A 25 8.78 13.71 -2.77
CA LYS A 25 8.42 14.99 -3.42
C LYS A 25 7.51 14.72 -4.60
N ALA A 26 6.51 15.57 -4.80
CA ALA A 26 5.65 15.60 -5.97
C ALA A 26 5.71 16.96 -6.67
N LEU A 27 5.19 17.04 -7.89
CA LEU A 27 5.08 18.28 -8.65
C LEU A 27 3.68 18.86 -8.50
N LYS A 28 3.58 20.15 -8.25
CA LYS A 28 2.31 20.87 -8.19
C LYS A 28 1.73 21.03 -9.61
N GLU A 29 0.51 20.55 -9.83
CA GLU A 29 -0.14 20.60 -11.15
C GLU A 29 -0.70 21.98 -11.53
N THR A 30 -0.70 22.98 -10.66
CA THR A 30 -1.37 24.26 -10.87
C THR A 30 -0.47 25.41 -11.33
N GLY A 31 -0.78 25.94 -12.52
CA GLY A 31 -0.60 27.35 -12.84
C GLY A 31 0.83 27.85 -13.07
N GLY A 32 1.56 27.28 -14.03
CA GLY A 32 2.70 27.96 -14.66
C GLY A 32 4.00 28.06 -13.87
N THR A 33 4.00 27.92 -12.57
CA THR A 33 5.21 27.85 -11.74
C THR A 33 5.31 26.41 -11.22
N ARG A 34 6.31 25.65 -11.67
CA ARG A 34 6.58 24.30 -11.14
C ARG A 34 7.02 24.43 -9.68
N GLY A 35 6.07 24.26 -8.75
CA GLY A 35 6.35 24.13 -7.32
C GLY A 35 6.57 22.67 -6.95
N GLU A 36 7.56 22.37 -6.12
CA GLU A 36 7.68 21.07 -5.46
C GLU A 36 6.69 20.98 -4.28
N VAL A 37 6.03 19.84 -4.14
CA VAL A 37 5.22 19.49 -2.97
C VAL A 37 6.01 18.51 -2.12
N LYS A 38 6.12 18.78 -0.82
CA LYS A 38 6.85 17.95 0.12
C LYS A 38 6.07 16.68 0.43
N GLY A 39 6.69 15.52 0.25
CA GLY A 39 6.09 14.22 0.62
C GLY A 39 6.21 13.91 2.12
N LEU A 40 5.68 12.77 2.52
CA LEU A 40 5.57 12.36 3.93
C LEU A 40 6.93 12.20 4.61
N ARG A 41 7.90 11.57 3.94
CA ARG A 41 9.26 11.42 4.49
C ARG A 41 9.93 12.77 4.68
N TYR A 42 9.72 13.70 3.76
CA TYR A 42 10.27 15.05 3.90
C TYR A 42 9.67 15.80 5.09
N LEU A 43 8.38 15.59 5.40
CA LEU A 43 7.66 16.28 6.47
C LEU A 43 7.90 15.64 7.85
N PHE A 44 8.02 14.32 7.91
CA PHE A 44 8.00 13.56 9.16
C PHE A 44 9.32 12.82 9.46
N GLY A 45 10.36 13.02 8.64
CA GLY A 45 11.70 12.48 8.88
C GLY A 45 11.70 10.96 9.10
N SER A 46 12.36 10.51 10.16
CA SER A 46 12.51 9.09 10.52
C SER A 46 11.21 8.36 10.88
N GLN A 47 10.10 9.09 11.08
CA GLN A 47 8.79 8.45 11.34
C GLN A 47 8.16 7.82 10.08
N VAL A 48 8.75 8.04 8.90
CA VAL A 48 8.27 7.49 7.63
C VAL A 48 9.40 6.79 6.91
N ALA A 49 9.25 5.52 6.60
CA ALA A 49 10.15 4.74 5.76
C ALA A 49 9.61 4.64 4.33
N ILE A 50 10.50 4.70 3.34
CA ILE A 50 10.17 4.55 1.93
C ILE A 50 10.75 3.23 1.42
N PHE A 51 9.88 2.37 0.92
CA PHE A 51 10.24 1.17 0.17
C PHE A 51 9.95 1.37 -1.31
N THR A 52 10.70 0.71 -2.18
CA THR A 52 10.53 0.88 -3.63
C THR A 52 10.53 -0.46 -4.37
N LEU A 53 9.77 -0.53 -5.47
CA LEU A 53 9.84 -1.61 -6.46
C LEU A 53 10.90 -1.34 -7.55
N ASP A 54 11.37 -0.09 -7.65
CA ASP A 54 12.32 0.35 -8.69
C ASP A 54 13.44 1.20 -8.05
N PRO A 55 14.46 0.55 -7.48
CA PRO A 55 15.59 1.26 -6.85
C PRO A 55 16.32 2.21 -7.81
N GLU A 56 16.37 1.89 -9.11
CA GLU A 56 17.01 2.73 -10.11
C GLU A 56 16.22 4.04 -10.33
N SER A 57 14.89 3.96 -10.42
CA SER A 57 14.03 5.14 -10.51
C SER A 57 14.17 6.01 -9.26
N SER A 58 14.17 5.40 -8.08
CA SER A 58 14.31 6.12 -6.81
C SER A 58 15.66 6.83 -6.73
N ARG A 59 16.76 6.17 -7.16
CA ARG A 59 18.09 6.79 -7.24
C ARG A 59 18.10 7.98 -8.21
N THR A 60 17.49 7.83 -9.38
CA THR A 60 17.40 8.91 -10.38
C THR A 60 16.63 10.12 -9.83
N ARG A 61 15.57 9.89 -9.06
CA ARG A 61 14.77 10.93 -8.41
C ARG A 61 15.37 11.44 -7.10
N GLN A 62 16.52 10.91 -6.67
CA GLN A 62 17.17 11.22 -5.38
C GLN A 62 16.24 11.02 -4.18
N VAL A 63 15.46 9.94 -4.20
CA VAL A 63 14.59 9.55 -3.09
C VAL A 63 15.40 8.73 -2.10
N PRO A 64 15.43 9.09 -0.82
CA PRO A 64 16.02 8.24 0.22
C PRO A 64 15.12 7.02 0.45
N VAL A 65 15.58 5.83 0.10
CA VAL A 65 14.84 4.58 0.28
C VAL A 65 15.43 3.75 1.41
N ASP A 66 14.57 3.17 2.22
CA ASP A 66 14.93 2.31 3.36
C ASP A 66 14.98 0.82 2.96
N GLY A 67 14.48 0.49 1.77
CA GLY A 67 14.56 -0.87 1.23
C GLY A 67 13.89 -1.05 -0.13
N SER A 68 14.22 -2.15 -0.80
CA SER A 68 13.60 -2.54 -2.06
C SER A 68 12.69 -3.74 -1.87
N VAL A 69 11.56 -3.75 -2.58
CA VAL A 69 10.62 -4.86 -2.58
C VAL A 69 10.99 -5.84 -3.68
N VAL A 70 11.30 -7.05 -3.28
CA VAL A 70 11.55 -8.20 -4.17
C VAL A 70 10.63 -9.33 -3.72
N ILE A 71 9.91 -9.93 -4.65
CA ILE A 71 8.96 -11.02 -4.41
C ILE A 71 9.45 -12.24 -5.16
N SER A 72 9.59 -13.37 -4.50
CA SER A 72 9.96 -14.63 -5.14
C SER A 72 8.73 -15.42 -5.61
N LEU A 73 8.89 -16.22 -6.65
CA LEU A 73 7.78 -16.97 -7.27
C LEU A 73 7.04 -17.87 -6.27
N ASP A 74 7.72 -18.42 -5.26
CA ASP A 74 7.13 -19.24 -4.19
C ASP A 74 6.23 -18.46 -3.22
N GLN A 75 6.30 -17.14 -3.22
CA GLN A 75 5.46 -16.26 -2.41
C GLN A 75 4.13 -15.89 -3.07
N ILE A 76 3.99 -16.17 -4.37
CA ILE A 76 2.79 -15.89 -5.15
C ILE A 76 1.86 -17.10 -5.09
N THR A 77 0.68 -16.93 -4.52
CA THR A 77 -0.35 -17.97 -4.45
C THR A 77 -1.39 -17.80 -5.56
N VAL A 78 -2.25 -18.80 -5.73
CA VAL A 78 -3.37 -18.68 -6.70
C VAL A 78 -4.34 -17.58 -6.28
N ASP A 79 -4.49 -17.35 -4.97
CA ASP A 79 -5.34 -16.28 -4.43
C ASP A 79 -4.81 -14.88 -4.76
N ASP A 80 -3.52 -14.75 -5.09
CA ASP A 80 -2.95 -13.50 -5.57
C ASP A 80 -3.20 -13.28 -7.06
N ILE A 81 -3.41 -14.35 -7.83
CA ILE A 81 -3.64 -14.30 -9.28
C ILE A 81 -5.14 -14.21 -9.63
N ALA A 82 -6.01 -14.85 -8.86
CA ALA A 82 -7.45 -14.85 -9.12
C ALA A 82 -8.04 -13.43 -9.20
N PRO A 83 -7.69 -12.46 -8.32
CA PRO A 83 -8.15 -11.08 -8.42
C PRO A 83 -7.65 -10.33 -9.65
N LEU A 84 -6.58 -10.81 -10.29
CA LEU A 84 -6.01 -10.21 -11.50
C LEU A 84 -6.64 -10.76 -12.79
N GLN A 85 -7.72 -11.54 -12.68
CA GLN A 85 -8.35 -12.23 -13.81
C GLN A 85 -8.69 -11.27 -14.94
N ASP A 86 -9.29 -10.13 -14.65
CA ASP A 86 -9.66 -9.11 -15.65
C ASP A 86 -8.43 -8.47 -16.29
N GLU A 87 -7.46 -8.07 -15.48
CA GLU A 87 -6.23 -7.41 -15.95
C GLU A 87 -5.37 -8.34 -16.81
N LEU A 88 -5.29 -9.61 -16.42
CA LEU A 88 -4.61 -10.66 -17.19
C LEU A 88 -5.48 -11.21 -18.33
N ARG A 89 -6.76 -10.86 -18.39
CA ARG A 89 -7.75 -11.46 -19.30
C ARG A 89 -7.72 -13.00 -19.24
N LEU A 90 -7.76 -13.53 -18.02
CA LEU A 90 -7.84 -14.96 -17.78
C LEU A 90 -9.29 -15.41 -17.83
N HIS A 91 -9.54 -16.52 -18.55
CA HIS A 91 -10.82 -17.20 -18.47
C HIS A 91 -10.92 -18.01 -17.17
N GLN A 92 -12.12 -18.21 -16.66
CA GLN A 92 -12.37 -18.96 -15.42
C GLN A 92 -11.68 -20.33 -15.41
N THR A 93 -11.69 -21.05 -16.54
CA THR A 93 -11.02 -22.34 -16.69
C THR A 93 -9.48 -22.27 -16.54
N ALA A 94 -8.89 -21.10 -16.77
CA ALA A 94 -7.44 -20.93 -16.54
C ALA A 94 -7.16 -20.73 -15.05
N VAL A 95 -8.06 -20.08 -14.30
CA VAL A 95 -7.96 -19.98 -12.83
C VAL A 95 -8.15 -21.35 -12.20
N GLU A 96 -9.10 -22.15 -12.68
CA GLU A 96 -9.28 -23.55 -12.25
C GLU A 96 -8.02 -24.41 -12.52
N ALA A 97 -7.40 -24.23 -13.70
CA ALA A 97 -6.14 -24.89 -14.01
C ALA A 97 -5.02 -24.46 -13.05
N ALA A 98 -4.95 -23.18 -12.63
CA ALA A 98 -3.99 -22.73 -11.63
C ALA A 98 -4.17 -23.46 -10.29
N HIS A 99 -5.39 -23.66 -9.82
CA HIS A 99 -5.67 -24.43 -8.61
C HIS A 99 -5.22 -25.90 -8.73
N LEU A 100 -5.37 -26.53 -9.90
CA LEU A 100 -4.89 -27.88 -10.12
C LEU A 100 -3.37 -27.96 -10.05
N VAL A 101 -2.65 -27.01 -10.66
CA VAL A 101 -1.18 -26.91 -10.57
C VAL A 101 -0.76 -26.68 -9.11
N TYR A 102 -1.44 -25.77 -8.40
CA TYR A 102 -1.14 -25.48 -6.99
C TYR A 102 -1.38 -26.72 -6.09
N THR A 103 -2.46 -27.44 -6.30
CA THR A 103 -2.75 -28.69 -5.57
C THR A 103 -1.64 -29.73 -5.75
N ARG A 104 -1.04 -29.78 -6.93
CA ARG A 104 0.04 -30.73 -7.25
C ARG A 104 1.39 -30.32 -6.70
N TYR A 105 1.75 -29.02 -6.79
CA TYR A 105 3.11 -28.53 -6.55
C TYR A 105 3.24 -27.59 -5.35
N GLY A 106 2.13 -27.23 -4.71
CA GLY A 106 2.13 -26.32 -3.56
C GLY A 106 2.75 -24.96 -3.90
N LYS A 107 3.62 -24.46 -3.03
CA LYS A 107 4.28 -23.15 -3.20
C LYS A 107 5.09 -23.01 -4.50
N ASN A 108 5.57 -24.14 -5.06
CA ASN A 108 6.39 -24.12 -6.28
C ASN A 108 5.53 -24.15 -7.56
N TRP A 109 4.21 -24.02 -7.45
CA TRP A 109 3.26 -24.19 -8.56
C TRP A 109 3.55 -23.31 -9.77
N LEU A 110 3.86 -22.03 -9.51
CA LEU A 110 4.11 -21.05 -10.58
C LEU A 110 5.43 -21.35 -11.29
N GLU A 111 6.47 -21.68 -10.53
CA GLU A 111 7.78 -22.01 -11.08
C GLU A 111 7.73 -23.29 -11.91
N GLN A 112 6.98 -24.31 -11.45
CA GLN A 112 6.75 -25.53 -12.20
C GLN A 112 5.95 -25.28 -13.49
N LEU A 113 4.87 -24.49 -13.43
CA LEU A 113 4.12 -24.10 -14.62
C LEU A 113 5.01 -23.41 -15.66
N LEU A 114 5.88 -22.49 -15.22
CA LEU A 114 6.82 -21.80 -16.09
C LEU A 114 7.84 -22.77 -16.68
N ALA A 115 8.42 -23.67 -15.89
CA ALA A 115 9.39 -24.66 -16.35
C ALA A 115 8.80 -25.59 -17.43
N TYR A 116 7.59 -26.12 -17.21
CA TYR A 116 6.89 -26.94 -18.21
C TYR A 116 6.57 -26.15 -19.48
N GLY A 117 6.19 -24.87 -19.34
CA GLY A 117 5.89 -24.00 -20.47
C GLY A 117 7.11 -23.65 -21.28
N ASP A 118 8.22 -23.30 -20.63
CA ASP A 118 9.50 -22.99 -21.27
C ASP A 118 10.13 -24.22 -21.96
N ALA A 119 9.91 -25.44 -21.40
CA ALA A 119 10.29 -26.71 -22.02
C ALA A 119 9.36 -27.14 -23.17
N GLY A 120 8.24 -26.43 -23.40
CA GLY A 120 7.25 -26.79 -24.43
C GLY A 120 6.36 -27.99 -24.08
N ASP A 121 6.38 -28.49 -22.84
CA ASP A 121 5.65 -29.69 -22.38
C ASP A 121 4.38 -29.37 -21.56
N ILE A 122 3.65 -28.34 -21.96
CA ILE A 122 2.32 -28.04 -21.36
C ILE A 122 1.36 -29.23 -21.52
N LYS A 123 1.51 -30.04 -22.57
CA LYS A 123 0.68 -31.24 -22.78
C LYS A 123 0.93 -32.26 -21.68
N GLY A 124 2.19 -32.58 -21.40
CA GLY A 124 2.55 -33.51 -20.34
C GLY A 124 2.07 -33.07 -18.97
N LEU A 125 2.20 -31.77 -18.65
CA LEU A 125 1.66 -31.20 -17.42
C LEU A 125 0.13 -31.35 -17.36
N ALA A 126 -0.58 -31.01 -18.44
CA ALA A 126 -2.04 -31.10 -18.51
C ALA A 126 -2.54 -32.54 -18.26
N GLU A 127 -1.89 -33.54 -18.85
CA GLU A 127 -2.21 -34.95 -18.64
C GLU A 127 -1.94 -35.40 -17.18
N GLN A 128 -0.86 -34.92 -16.56
CA GLN A 128 -0.51 -35.26 -15.17
C GLN A 128 -1.50 -34.73 -14.13
N ILE A 129 -2.05 -33.53 -14.36
CA ILE A 129 -2.94 -32.87 -13.39
C ILE A 129 -4.41 -32.94 -13.77
N GLY A 130 -4.75 -33.54 -14.92
CA GLY A 130 -6.13 -33.59 -15.42
C GLY A 130 -6.71 -32.24 -15.85
N ALA A 131 -5.86 -31.29 -16.27
CA ALA A 131 -6.28 -29.97 -16.71
C ALA A 131 -6.54 -29.89 -18.22
N ASN A 132 -7.34 -28.92 -18.66
CA ASN A 132 -7.47 -28.60 -20.07
C ASN A 132 -6.16 -27.97 -20.60
N ARG A 133 -5.58 -28.53 -21.64
CA ARG A 133 -4.32 -28.11 -22.25
C ARG A 133 -4.36 -26.64 -22.71
N GLU A 134 -5.45 -26.19 -23.33
CA GLU A 134 -5.56 -24.83 -23.87
C GLU A 134 -5.64 -23.82 -22.74
N SER A 135 -6.41 -24.13 -21.69
CA SER A 135 -6.52 -23.31 -20.48
C SER A 135 -5.16 -23.17 -19.78
N LEU A 136 -4.41 -24.27 -19.66
CA LEU A 136 -3.08 -24.30 -19.04
C LEU A 136 -2.05 -23.53 -19.90
N ALA A 137 -2.10 -23.65 -21.23
CA ALA A 137 -1.25 -22.88 -22.14
C ALA A 137 -1.58 -21.38 -22.10
N ALA A 138 -2.84 -21.02 -21.95
CA ALA A 138 -3.25 -19.62 -21.77
C ALA A 138 -2.74 -19.07 -20.43
N LEU A 139 -2.89 -19.81 -19.35
CA LEU A 139 -2.40 -19.51 -18.02
C LEU A 139 -0.87 -19.25 -18.04
N TYR A 140 -0.10 -20.19 -18.59
CA TYR A 140 1.35 -20.02 -18.74
C TYR A 140 1.74 -18.72 -19.43
N ARG A 141 1.17 -18.45 -20.63
CA ARG A 141 1.50 -17.22 -21.38
C ARG A 141 1.19 -15.93 -20.58
N LYS A 142 0.14 -15.95 -19.78
CA LYS A 142 -0.24 -14.79 -18.96
C LYS A 142 0.64 -14.64 -17.73
N LEU A 143 0.95 -15.74 -17.05
CA LEU A 143 1.78 -15.71 -15.86
C LEU A 143 3.28 -15.53 -16.16
N LYS A 144 3.73 -15.87 -17.37
CA LYS A 144 5.06 -15.47 -17.85
C LYS A 144 5.26 -13.96 -17.75
N ARG A 145 4.24 -13.16 -18.13
CA ARG A 145 4.29 -11.70 -18.00
C ARG A 145 4.39 -11.22 -16.54
N VAL A 146 3.85 -11.98 -15.61
CA VAL A 146 3.99 -11.70 -14.17
C VAL A 146 5.42 -12.02 -13.72
N ALA A 147 5.94 -13.16 -14.13
CA ALA A 147 7.31 -13.57 -13.79
C ALA A 147 8.38 -12.67 -14.41
N ASP A 148 8.08 -12.01 -15.54
CA ASP A 148 8.99 -11.08 -16.22
C ASP A 148 9.02 -9.67 -15.56
N LEU A 149 8.26 -9.43 -14.49
CA LEU A 149 8.31 -8.16 -13.76
C LEU A 149 9.67 -8.03 -13.03
N PRO A 150 10.33 -6.87 -13.08
CA PRO A 150 11.72 -6.71 -12.59
C PRO A 150 11.92 -7.00 -11.10
N PHE A 151 10.87 -6.92 -10.29
CA PHE A 151 10.88 -7.18 -8.86
C PHE A 151 10.43 -8.62 -8.51
N ILE A 152 10.14 -9.44 -9.52
CA ILE A 152 9.84 -10.86 -9.33
C ILE A 152 11.11 -11.67 -9.61
N VAL A 153 11.47 -12.56 -8.70
CA VAL A 153 12.67 -13.39 -8.82
C VAL A 153 12.34 -14.88 -8.66
N PRO A 154 13.14 -15.78 -9.25
CA PRO A 154 13.06 -17.21 -8.98
C PRO A 154 13.22 -17.52 -7.48
N SER A 155 12.69 -18.66 -7.04
CA SER A 155 12.69 -19.04 -5.62
C SER A 155 14.09 -19.26 -5.04
N ASP A 156 15.05 -19.65 -5.86
CA ASP A 156 16.47 -19.81 -5.51
C ASP A 156 17.24 -18.49 -5.34
N GLN A 157 16.66 -17.39 -5.86
CA GLN A 157 17.20 -16.01 -5.73
C GLN A 157 16.46 -15.19 -4.68
N LYS A 158 15.66 -15.84 -3.84
CA LYS A 158 14.90 -15.19 -2.76
C LYS A 158 15.84 -14.44 -1.82
N PRO A 159 15.52 -13.17 -1.50
CA PRO A 159 16.26 -12.42 -0.49
C PRO A 159 16.31 -13.15 0.86
N LYS A 160 17.43 -13.07 1.57
CA LYS A 160 17.58 -13.68 2.90
C LYS A 160 16.55 -13.15 3.91
N LYS A 161 16.21 -11.87 3.82
CA LYS A 161 15.20 -11.23 4.66
C LYS A 161 13.90 -11.08 3.87
N ASP A 162 12.81 -11.52 4.46
CA ASP A 162 11.48 -11.39 3.86
C ASP A 162 11.02 -9.93 3.95
N ILE A 163 10.60 -9.37 2.80
CA ILE A 163 10.21 -7.96 2.73
C ILE A 163 8.98 -7.65 3.58
N VAL A 164 8.02 -8.58 3.68
CA VAL A 164 6.81 -8.37 4.49
C VAL A 164 7.16 -8.34 5.98
N GLU A 165 8.07 -9.22 6.43
CA GLU A 165 8.55 -9.21 7.80
C GLU A 165 9.33 -7.93 8.11
N THR A 166 10.09 -7.42 7.13
CA THR A 166 10.79 -6.14 7.27
C THR A 166 9.80 -4.98 7.41
N ILE A 167 8.83 -4.87 6.51
CA ILE A 167 7.76 -3.85 6.58
C ILE A 167 7.02 -3.95 7.93
N MET A 168 6.68 -5.17 8.38
CA MET A 168 6.00 -5.37 9.66
C MET A 168 6.82 -4.88 10.85
N ARG A 169 8.15 -5.07 10.85
CA ARG A 169 9.01 -4.52 11.92
C ARG A 169 8.92 -3.00 11.98
N TYR A 170 9.01 -2.30 10.84
CA TYR A 170 8.82 -0.85 10.79
C TYR A 170 7.45 -0.44 11.34
N LEU A 171 6.38 -1.06 10.87
CA LEU A 171 5.03 -0.75 11.33
C LEU A 171 4.86 -1.00 12.84
N GLN A 172 5.35 -2.13 13.37
CA GLN A 172 5.26 -2.43 14.79
C GLN A 172 6.18 -1.54 15.65
N SER A 173 7.24 -0.97 15.09
CA SER A 173 8.06 0.06 15.73
C SER A 173 7.43 1.46 15.70
N GLY A 174 6.25 1.62 15.09
CA GLY A 174 5.55 2.91 15.02
C GLY A 174 5.94 3.76 13.81
N ILE A 175 6.67 3.20 12.85
CA ILE A 175 7.12 3.88 11.64
C ILE A 175 6.12 3.65 10.52
N HIS A 176 5.67 4.73 9.88
CA HIS A 176 4.80 4.66 8.70
C HIS A 176 5.58 4.21 7.48
N VAL A 177 4.96 3.45 6.61
CA VAL A 177 5.60 2.92 5.40
C VAL A 177 4.92 3.46 4.15
N VAL A 178 5.71 3.96 3.21
CA VAL A 178 5.28 4.32 1.86
C VAL A 178 5.97 3.39 0.88
N LEU A 179 5.21 2.69 0.06
CA LEU A 179 5.71 1.83 -1.00
C LEU A 179 5.56 2.53 -2.34
N GLU A 180 6.66 3.01 -2.90
CA GLU A 180 6.72 3.62 -4.22
C GLU A 180 6.89 2.58 -5.33
N PHE A 181 6.15 2.74 -6.42
CA PHE A 181 6.22 1.83 -7.57
C PHE A 181 7.28 2.23 -8.62
N GLY A 182 7.82 3.43 -8.53
CA GLY A 182 8.80 3.93 -9.50
C GLY A 182 8.24 3.94 -10.92
N ARG A 183 8.94 3.33 -11.87
CA ARG A 183 8.49 3.11 -13.26
C ARG A 183 7.61 1.85 -13.41
N GLN A 184 7.44 1.06 -12.34
CA GLN A 184 6.63 -0.16 -12.32
C GLN A 184 5.14 0.12 -12.06
N GLY A 185 4.67 1.35 -12.31
CA GLY A 185 3.30 1.80 -12.10
C GLY A 185 2.26 1.21 -13.07
N SER A 186 2.49 0.02 -13.65
CA SER A 186 1.44 -0.69 -14.38
C SER A 186 0.35 -1.17 -13.43
N MET A 187 -0.91 -1.16 -13.88
CA MET A 187 -2.03 -1.63 -13.06
C MET A 187 -1.82 -3.09 -12.62
N LEU A 188 -1.25 -3.94 -13.47
CA LEU A 188 -0.91 -5.32 -13.12
C LEU A 188 0.07 -5.40 -11.94
N ALA A 189 1.16 -4.63 -11.98
CA ALA A 189 2.15 -4.60 -10.90
C ALA A 189 1.52 -4.06 -9.60
N TYR A 190 0.74 -3.00 -9.70
CA TYR A 190 0.05 -2.39 -8.56
C TYR A 190 -0.90 -3.37 -7.87
N LEU A 191 -1.81 -3.99 -8.63
CA LEU A 191 -2.78 -4.94 -8.08
C LEU A 191 -2.08 -6.17 -7.46
N LEU A 192 -1.07 -6.72 -8.15
CA LEU A 192 -0.33 -7.89 -7.69
C LEU A 192 0.38 -7.61 -6.35
N VAL A 193 1.21 -6.56 -6.33
CA VAL A 193 2.03 -6.24 -5.14
C VAL A 193 1.16 -5.84 -3.97
N ALA A 194 0.18 -4.96 -4.19
CA ALA A 194 -0.71 -4.53 -3.13
C ALA A 194 -1.50 -5.71 -2.54
N ASN A 195 -1.99 -6.63 -3.39
CA ASN A 195 -2.73 -7.80 -2.91
C ASN A 195 -1.83 -8.76 -2.12
N ILE A 196 -0.62 -9.10 -2.64
CA ILE A 196 0.32 -9.98 -1.95
C ILE A 196 0.70 -9.41 -0.57
N LEU A 197 1.13 -8.15 -0.54
CA LEU A 197 1.58 -7.53 0.71
C LEU A 197 0.42 -7.38 1.71
N ALA A 198 -0.73 -6.89 1.27
CA ALA A 198 -1.89 -6.71 2.14
C ALA A 198 -2.39 -8.06 2.70
N ARG A 199 -2.44 -9.13 1.88
CA ARG A 199 -2.83 -10.48 2.32
C ARG A 199 -1.87 -11.00 3.40
N ARG A 200 -0.58 -10.96 3.15
CA ARG A 200 0.42 -11.46 4.10
C ARG A 200 0.45 -10.65 5.40
N ILE A 201 0.33 -9.33 5.30
CA ILE A 201 0.25 -8.44 6.45
C ILE A 201 -1.05 -8.74 7.24
N HIS A 202 -2.18 -8.89 6.57
CA HIS A 202 -3.44 -9.24 7.21
C HIS A 202 -3.35 -10.57 7.96
N GLU A 203 -2.78 -11.61 7.36
CA GLU A 203 -2.54 -12.91 8.01
C GLU A 203 -1.66 -12.77 9.27
N MET A 204 -0.66 -11.90 9.24
CA MET A 204 0.17 -11.61 10.42
C MET A 204 -0.63 -10.90 11.52
N TYR A 205 -1.45 -9.92 11.15
CA TYR A 205 -2.30 -9.19 12.10
C TYR A 205 -3.36 -10.09 12.74
N VAL A 206 -3.94 -11.02 11.99
CA VAL A 206 -4.85 -12.03 12.54
C VAL A 206 -4.14 -12.84 13.63
N ARG A 207 -2.96 -13.38 13.35
CA ARG A 207 -2.18 -14.16 14.34
C ARG A 207 -1.80 -13.32 15.57
N MET A 208 -1.33 -12.10 15.36
CA MET A 208 -0.97 -11.19 16.47
C MET A 208 -2.19 -10.86 17.34
N THR A 209 -3.35 -10.65 16.73
CA THR A 209 -4.59 -10.39 17.44
C THR A 209 -5.04 -11.61 18.24
N GLU A 210 -4.96 -12.81 17.68
CA GLU A 210 -5.26 -14.07 18.39
C GLU A 210 -4.33 -14.28 19.59
N GLU A 211 -3.03 -14.02 19.42
CA GLU A 211 -2.04 -14.11 20.51
C GLU A 211 -2.32 -13.07 21.61
N TYR A 212 -2.66 -11.85 21.25
CA TYR A 212 -3.05 -10.81 22.20
C TYR A 212 -4.30 -11.22 22.98
N LEU A 213 -5.35 -11.66 22.28
CA LEU A 213 -6.61 -12.09 22.92
C LEU A 213 -6.44 -13.31 23.83
N ALA A 214 -5.53 -14.22 23.49
CA ALA A 214 -5.22 -15.40 24.31
C ALA A 214 -4.49 -15.04 25.61
N THR A 215 -3.64 -14.01 25.58
CA THR A 215 -2.80 -13.62 26.73
C THR A 215 -3.32 -12.39 27.48
N MET A 216 -4.11 -11.54 26.81
CA MET A 216 -4.54 -10.20 27.28
C MET A 216 -3.36 -9.34 27.77
N ASP A 217 -2.17 -9.60 27.25
CA ASP A 217 -0.94 -8.87 27.58
C ASP A 217 -0.89 -7.56 26.77
N PRO A 218 -0.95 -6.38 27.41
CA PRO A 218 -0.95 -5.09 26.73
C PRO A 218 0.31 -4.86 25.86
N THR A 219 1.43 -5.55 26.15
CA THR A 219 2.65 -5.43 25.37
C THR A 219 2.56 -6.13 24.02
N LYS A 220 1.61 -7.06 23.87
CA LYS A 220 1.33 -7.80 22.64
C LYS A 220 0.19 -7.21 21.81
N GLU A 221 -0.45 -6.14 22.28
CA GLU A 221 -1.54 -5.49 21.54
C GLU A 221 -1.01 -4.95 20.19
N PRO A 222 -1.59 -5.41 19.04
CA PRO A 222 -1.15 -4.94 17.74
C PRO A 222 -1.42 -3.44 17.57
N ARG A 223 -0.49 -2.73 16.92
CA ARG A 223 -0.73 -1.33 16.54
C ARG A 223 -1.81 -1.27 15.48
N GLN A 224 -2.68 -0.25 15.58
CA GLN A 224 -3.70 -0.02 14.55
C GLN A 224 -3.02 0.33 13.21
N LEU A 225 -3.22 -0.50 12.19
CA LEU A 225 -2.73 -0.29 10.84
C LEU A 225 -3.82 0.34 9.96
N VAL A 226 -3.46 1.37 9.21
CA VAL A 226 -4.28 1.93 8.14
C VAL A 226 -3.58 1.66 6.81
N ILE A 227 -4.16 0.82 5.98
CA ILE A 227 -3.69 0.59 4.61
C ILE A 227 -4.34 1.63 3.70
N VAL A 228 -3.51 2.39 2.98
CA VAL A 228 -3.97 3.43 2.03
C VAL A 228 -3.82 2.90 0.62
N ILE A 229 -4.94 2.87 -0.11
CA ILE A 229 -4.99 2.43 -1.52
C ILE A 229 -5.61 3.51 -2.39
N GLU A 230 -5.00 3.74 -3.53
CA GLU A 230 -5.54 4.54 -4.63
C GLU A 230 -6.27 3.66 -5.65
N GLU A 231 -7.09 4.29 -6.51
CA GLU A 231 -7.88 3.58 -7.52
C GLU A 231 -8.66 2.39 -6.92
N ALA A 232 -9.25 2.63 -5.75
CA ALA A 232 -9.86 1.60 -4.91
C ALA A 232 -10.93 0.76 -5.65
N HIS A 233 -11.61 1.35 -6.64
CA HIS A 233 -12.54 0.63 -7.50
C HIS A 233 -11.91 -0.56 -8.25
N LYS A 234 -10.58 -0.62 -8.40
CA LYS A 234 -9.89 -1.76 -8.99
C LYS A 234 -9.85 -2.98 -8.05
N PHE A 235 -9.75 -2.74 -6.75
CA PHE A 235 -9.72 -3.77 -5.71
C PHE A 235 -11.09 -4.12 -5.14
N LEU A 236 -11.99 -3.16 -5.17
CA LEU A 236 -13.25 -3.17 -4.44
C LEU A 236 -14.49 -3.09 -5.35
N ASN A 237 -14.35 -3.36 -6.66
CA ASN A 237 -15.51 -3.54 -7.50
C ASN A 237 -16.30 -4.80 -7.11
N PRO A 238 -17.57 -4.96 -7.53
CA PRO A 238 -18.42 -6.07 -7.09
C PRO A 238 -17.87 -7.48 -7.33
N TYR A 239 -16.94 -7.63 -8.27
CA TYR A 239 -16.27 -8.89 -8.54
C TYR A 239 -15.00 -9.05 -7.68
N ALA A 240 -14.08 -8.09 -7.74
CA ALA A 240 -12.82 -8.14 -7.02
C ALA A 240 -13.01 -8.13 -5.50
N ALA A 241 -13.98 -7.40 -4.98
CA ALA A 241 -14.27 -7.31 -3.55
C ALA A 241 -14.56 -8.67 -2.87
N LYS A 242 -15.00 -9.67 -3.62
CA LYS A 242 -15.24 -11.02 -3.12
C LYS A 242 -14.00 -11.91 -3.12
N GLN A 243 -12.97 -11.52 -3.86
CA GLN A 243 -11.78 -12.32 -4.10
C GLN A 243 -10.51 -11.72 -3.50
N THR A 244 -10.47 -10.40 -3.29
CA THR A 244 -9.30 -9.73 -2.72
C THR A 244 -9.34 -9.71 -1.20
N VAL A 245 -8.16 -9.68 -0.59
CA VAL A 245 -8.01 -9.43 0.85
C VAL A 245 -8.60 -8.07 1.24
N PHE A 246 -8.58 -7.09 0.35
CA PHE A 246 -9.15 -5.77 0.59
C PHE A 246 -10.65 -5.82 0.85
N GLY A 247 -11.40 -6.67 0.12
CA GLY A 247 -12.80 -6.90 0.40
C GLY A 247 -13.03 -7.53 1.78
N THR A 248 -12.19 -8.47 2.19
CA THR A 248 -12.22 -9.06 3.54
C THR A 248 -11.90 -8.01 4.60
N ILE A 249 -10.81 -7.28 4.41
CA ILE A 249 -10.44 -6.18 5.30
C ILE A 249 -11.59 -5.17 5.39
N ALA A 250 -12.24 -4.77 4.31
CA ALA A 250 -13.36 -3.84 4.33
C ALA A 250 -14.56 -4.31 5.17
N ARG A 251 -14.83 -5.61 5.22
CA ARG A 251 -15.95 -6.19 5.97
C ARG A 251 -15.62 -6.50 7.43
N GLU A 252 -14.39 -6.93 7.73
CA GLU A 252 -14.01 -7.47 9.04
C GLU A 252 -13.09 -6.57 9.87
N MET A 253 -12.76 -5.40 9.37
CA MET A 253 -11.63 -4.54 9.70
C MET A 253 -11.34 -4.28 11.16
N ARG A 254 -12.35 -3.93 11.93
CA ARG A 254 -12.14 -3.47 13.31
C ARG A 254 -11.65 -4.57 14.23
N LYS A 255 -11.89 -5.82 13.85
CA LYS A 255 -11.60 -7.00 14.66
C LYS A 255 -10.09 -7.30 14.74
N TYR A 256 -9.33 -6.98 13.69
CA TYR A 256 -7.92 -7.36 13.54
C TYR A 256 -6.95 -6.18 13.47
N TYR A 257 -7.34 -5.01 14.00
CA TYR A 257 -6.49 -3.81 14.03
C TYR A 257 -6.03 -3.31 12.65
N VAL A 258 -6.67 -3.73 11.56
CA VAL A 258 -6.37 -3.27 10.19
C VAL A 258 -7.56 -2.50 9.64
N SER A 259 -7.32 -1.32 9.06
CA SER A 259 -8.34 -0.46 8.45
C SER A 259 -7.92 -0.05 7.03
N LEU A 260 -8.88 0.32 6.17
CA LEU A 260 -8.60 0.89 4.87
C LEU A 260 -8.87 2.40 4.85
N LEU A 261 -7.97 3.13 4.23
CA LEU A 261 -8.22 4.47 3.70
C LEU A 261 -8.23 4.35 2.18
N ILE A 262 -9.40 4.48 1.59
CA ILE A 262 -9.56 4.38 0.13
C ILE A 262 -9.57 5.77 -0.48
N ILE A 263 -8.86 5.93 -1.60
CA ILE A 263 -8.83 7.13 -2.41
C ILE A 263 -9.33 6.73 -3.80
N ASP A 264 -10.37 7.42 -4.28
CA ASP A 264 -10.98 7.06 -5.54
C ASP A 264 -11.62 8.27 -6.23
N GLN A 265 -11.54 8.29 -7.55
CA GLN A 265 -12.18 9.29 -8.41
C GLN A 265 -13.53 8.81 -8.96
N ARG A 266 -13.83 7.50 -8.85
CA ARG A 266 -15.01 6.86 -9.41
C ARG A 266 -15.70 5.96 -8.37
N PRO A 267 -16.29 6.53 -7.33
CA PRO A 267 -16.90 5.75 -6.25
C PRO A 267 -18.03 4.83 -6.73
N SER A 268 -18.68 5.12 -7.85
CA SER A 268 -19.68 4.23 -8.49
C SER A 268 -19.09 2.91 -8.99
N GLY A 269 -17.78 2.78 -9.09
CA GLY A 269 -17.10 1.54 -9.44
C GLY A 269 -16.84 0.62 -8.22
N ILE A 270 -17.08 1.10 -7.01
CA ILE A 270 -16.89 0.33 -5.77
C ILE A 270 -18.18 -0.43 -5.42
N ASP A 271 -18.04 -1.63 -4.88
CA ASP A 271 -19.14 -2.46 -4.41
C ASP A 271 -20.02 -1.73 -3.38
N ASP A 272 -21.33 -1.74 -3.56
CA ASP A 272 -22.28 -1.00 -2.72
C ASP A 272 -22.27 -1.47 -1.25
N GLU A 273 -22.06 -2.76 -1.01
CA GLU A 273 -21.93 -3.29 0.35
C GLU A 273 -20.72 -2.65 1.05
N ILE A 274 -19.58 -2.58 0.36
CA ILE A 274 -18.37 -1.94 0.89
C ILE A 274 -18.58 -0.45 1.11
N LEU A 275 -19.17 0.26 0.14
CA LEU A 275 -19.47 1.69 0.31
C LEU A 275 -20.36 1.97 1.52
N SER A 276 -21.27 1.06 1.83
CA SER A 276 -22.14 1.17 3.02
C SER A 276 -21.38 0.97 4.34
N GLN A 277 -20.26 0.22 4.33
CA GLN A 277 -19.44 -0.04 5.51
C GLN A 277 -18.42 1.08 5.79
N ILE A 278 -18.19 1.98 4.82
CA ILE A 278 -17.28 3.10 5.01
C ILE A 278 -17.86 4.07 6.04
N GLY A 279 -17.24 4.11 7.22
CA GLY A 279 -17.73 4.86 8.37
C GLY A 279 -17.60 6.38 8.21
N THR A 280 -16.61 6.88 7.47
CA THR A 280 -16.39 8.31 7.22
C THR A 280 -16.04 8.53 5.77
N LYS A 281 -16.70 9.51 5.14
CA LYS A 281 -16.47 9.89 3.75
C LYS A 281 -16.09 11.37 3.69
N ILE A 282 -15.03 11.68 2.96
CA ILE A 282 -14.57 13.04 2.66
C ILE A 282 -14.65 13.19 1.15
N VAL A 283 -15.57 14.02 0.66
CA VAL A 283 -15.95 14.07 -0.74
C VAL A 283 -15.73 15.47 -1.29
N ALA A 284 -14.89 15.59 -2.31
CA ALA A 284 -14.75 16.80 -3.11
C ALA A 284 -15.95 16.95 -4.09
N GLN A 285 -15.95 17.99 -4.91
CA GLN A 285 -16.97 18.17 -5.93
C GLN A 285 -17.12 16.95 -6.82
N LEU A 286 -18.34 16.48 -7.01
CA LEU A 286 -18.71 15.41 -7.94
C LEU A 286 -19.77 15.93 -8.91
N ASN A 287 -19.61 15.60 -10.19
CA ASN A 287 -20.52 16.00 -11.27
C ASN A 287 -21.30 14.82 -11.86
N ASP A 288 -20.80 13.60 -11.75
CA ASP A 288 -21.49 12.40 -12.24
C ASP A 288 -22.56 11.95 -11.23
N GLU A 289 -23.77 11.78 -11.71
CA GLU A 289 -24.92 11.41 -10.85
C GLU A 289 -24.75 10.01 -10.21
N ARG A 290 -24.08 9.09 -10.89
CA ARG A 290 -23.82 7.74 -10.38
C ARG A 290 -22.82 7.79 -9.22
N ASP A 291 -21.77 8.62 -9.34
CA ASP A 291 -20.78 8.81 -8.30
C ASP A 291 -21.40 9.52 -7.08
N ILE A 292 -22.22 10.53 -7.30
CA ILE A 292 -22.99 11.19 -6.25
C ILE A 292 -23.88 10.18 -5.50
N GLN A 293 -24.60 9.35 -6.24
CA GLN A 293 -25.47 8.33 -5.65
C GLN A 293 -24.67 7.31 -4.85
N ALA A 294 -23.55 6.83 -5.37
CA ALA A 294 -22.67 5.87 -4.71
C ALA A 294 -22.14 6.41 -3.37
N VAL A 295 -21.64 7.65 -3.37
CA VAL A 295 -21.13 8.28 -2.14
C VAL A 295 -22.22 8.47 -1.08
N LEU A 296 -23.47 8.73 -1.50
CA LEU A 296 -24.60 8.92 -0.60
C LEU A 296 -25.28 7.60 -0.18
N THR A 297 -24.76 6.44 -0.62
CA THR A 297 -25.24 5.12 -0.17
C THR A 297 -25.08 5.02 1.36
N GLY A 298 -26.16 4.65 2.03
CA GLY A 298 -26.21 4.53 3.50
C GLY A 298 -26.34 5.85 4.27
N VAL A 299 -26.50 6.98 3.57
CA VAL A 299 -26.65 8.31 4.21
C VAL A 299 -28.11 8.68 4.37
N SER A 300 -28.49 9.23 5.52
CA SER A 300 -29.83 9.76 5.77
C SER A 300 -30.06 11.05 5.00
N ASN A 301 -31.23 11.21 4.37
CA ASN A 301 -31.65 12.39 3.59
C ASN A 301 -30.68 12.78 2.45
N PRO A 302 -30.49 11.92 1.44
CA PRO A 302 -29.53 12.16 0.36
C PRO A 302 -29.92 13.34 -0.58
N ALA A 303 -31.19 13.71 -0.66
CA ALA A 303 -31.65 14.70 -1.62
C ALA A 303 -31.04 16.09 -1.44
N GLY A 304 -30.93 16.57 -0.20
CA GLY A 304 -30.29 17.86 0.10
C GLY A 304 -28.77 17.81 -0.14
N LEU A 305 -28.13 16.70 0.13
CA LEU A 305 -26.68 16.53 -0.02
C LEU A 305 -26.23 16.47 -1.49
N ARG A 306 -27.08 16.00 -2.41
CA ARG A 306 -26.81 16.02 -3.86
C ARG A 306 -26.54 17.43 -4.37
N SER A 307 -27.41 18.37 -4.03
CA SER A 307 -27.26 19.77 -4.44
C SER A 307 -25.98 20.38 -3.86
N ILE A 308 -25.63 20.03 -2.63
CA ILE A 308 -24.39 20.49 -1.97
C ILE A 308 -23.18 19.94 -2.73
N LEU A 309 -23.11 18.63 -3.00
CA LEU A 309 -21.97 18.01 -3.71
C LEU A 309 -21.74 18.62 -5.09
N ALA A 310 -22.81 18.88 -5.84
CA ALA A 310 -22.73 19.50 -7.17
C ALA A 310 -22.30 20.98 -7.13
N SER A 311 -22.52 21.67 -6.01
CA SER A 311 -22.24 23.10 -5.84
C SER A 311 -20.94 23.42 -5.08
N LEU A 312 -20.20 22.41 -4.62
CA LEU A 312 -18.90 22.61 -3.96
C LEU A 312 -17.93 23.37 -4.87
N ASP A 313 -17.12 24.24 -4.26
CA ASP A 313 -15.99 24.83 -4.96
C ASP A 313 -14.93 23.74 -5.22
N SER A 314 -14.58 23.55 -6.51
CA SER A 314 -13.59 22.56 -6.95
C SER A 314 -12.21 22.76 -6.33
N LYS A 315 -11.93 23.93 -5.80
CA LYS A 315 -10.57 24.28 -5.37
C LYS A 315 -10.27 24.05 -3.90
N GLN A 316 -11.14 23.80 -3.02
CA GLN A 316 -10.79 23.64 -1.60
C GLN A 316 -11.97 23.22 -0.71
N GLN A 317 -13.14 22.96 -1.28
CA GLN A 317 -14.28 22.55 -0.47
C GLN A 317 -14.48 21.04 -0.54
N VAL A 318 -14.79 20.47 0.61
CA VAL A 318 -15.17 19.04 0.72
C VAL A 318 -16.37 18.91 1.65
N LEU A 319 -17.20 17.92 1.36
CA LEU A 319 -18.26 17.45 2.24
C LEU A 319 -17.70 16.32 3.11
N VAL A 320 -17.76 16.48 4.42
CA VAL A 320 -17.44 15.41 5.40
C VAL A 320 -18.75 14.84 5.94
N LEU A 321 -18.88 13.52 5.90
CA LEU A 321 -20.05 12.81 6.39
C LEU A 321 -19.67 11.46 7.01
N GLY A 322 -20.57 10.93 7.84
CA GLY A 322 -20.37 9.68 8.55
C GLY A 322 -19.92 9.86 9.99
N HIS A 323 -19.25 8.86 10.55
CA HIS A 323 -18.99 8.78 12.00
C HIS A 323 -18.05 9.85 12.55
N ALA A 324 -17.26 10.50 11.72
CA ALA A 324 -16.32 11.55 12.15
C ALA A 324 -17.02 12.88 12.53
N VAL A 325 -18.26 13.06 12.12
CA VAL A 325 -19.03 14.29 12.35
C VAL A 325 -20.45 13.98 12.76
N PRO A 326 -21.06 14.77 13.66
CA PRO A 326 -22.44 14.53 14.11
C PRO A 326 -23.49 14.78 13.02
N MET A 327 -23.15 15.56 12.02
CA MET A 327 -23.96 15.84 10.83
C MET A 327 -23.05 16.10 9.63
N PRO A 328 -23.54 15.90 8.39
CA PRO A 328 -22.80 16.30 7.20
C PRO A 328 -22.41 17.78 7.23
N VAL A 329 -21.13 18.07 7.00
CA VAL A 329 -20.59 19.43 7.06
C VAL A 329 -19.69 19.71 5.86
N VAL A 330 -19.87 20.89 5.26
CA VAL A 330 -18.95 21.41 4.24
C VAL A 330 -17.82 22.16 4.93
N VAL A 331 -16.60 21.77 4.61
CA VAL A 331 -15.40 22.40 5.16
C VAL A 331 -14.50 22.89 4.04
N LYS A 332 -13.78 23.97 4.30
CA LYS A 332 -12.71 24.44 3.42
C LYS A 332 -11.40 23.79 3.87
N VAL A 333 -10.76 23.10 2.95
CA VAL A 333 -9.44 22.47 3.19
C VAL A 333 -8.39 23.58 3.14
N ARG A 334 -7.44 23.57 4.08
CA ARG A 334 -6.30 24.49 4.09
C ARG A 334 -5.40 24.23 2.87
N ASP A 335 -4.71 25.27 2.44
CA ASP A 335 -3.63 25.09 1.45
C ASP A 335 -2.57 24.14 2.00
N TYR A 336 -2.02 23.30 1.13
CA TYR A 336 -1.05 22.26 1.52
C TYR A 336 0.23 22.90 2.08
N ASP A 337 0.71 24.00 1.48
CA ASP A 337 1.93 24.68 1.90
C ASP A 337 1.78 25.29 3.30
N GLU A 338 0.62 25.89 3.61
CA GLU A 338 0.29 26.38 4.96
C GLU A 338 0.21 25.22 5.98
N CYS A 339 -0.34 24.10 5.57
CA CYS A 339 -0.44 22.90 6.41
C CYS A 339 0.94 22.34 6.75
N CYS A 340 1.87 22.30 5.79
CA CYS A 340 3.24 21.82 5.98
C CYS A 340 4.02 22.64 7.01
N THR A 341 3.90 23.97 6.97
CA THR A 341 4.56 24.86 7.93
C THR A 341 4.05 24.62 9.35
N THR A 342 2.74 24.47 9.52
CA THR A 342 2.12 24.22 10.85
C THR A 342 2.52 22.84 11.39
N VAL A 343 2.61 21.81 10.53
CA VAL A 343 3.01 20.46 10.94
C VAL A 343 4.45 20.42 11.42
N SER A 344 5.37 21.10 10.72
CA SER A 344 6.77 21.18 11.14
C SER A 344 6.92 21.83 12.51
N TYR A 345 6.14 22.89 12.79
CA TYR A 345 6.16 23.56 14.09
C TYR A 345 5.57 22.71 15.22
N GLU A 346 4.47 22.01 14.98
CA GLU A 346 3.85 21.15 16.00
C GLU A 346 4.68 19.89 16.28
N LEU A 347 5.37 19.34 15.28
CA LEU A 347 6.30 18.19 15.46
C LEU A 347 7.53 18.58 16.28
N ALA A 348 8.10 19.76 16.04
CA ALA A 348 9.24 20.24 16.82
C ALA A 348 8.91 20.33 18.32
N ASN A 349 7.63 20.57 18.66
CA ASN A 349 7.17 20.66 20.05
C ASN A 349 6.69 19.32 20.66
N TYR A 350 6.62 18.25 19.86
CA TYR A 350 5.97 16.97 20.26
C TYR A 350 6.93 15.78 20.37
N ILE A 351 8.23 15.94 20.21
CA ILE A 351 9.22 14.86 20.21
C ILE A 351 9.97 14.73 21.57
N PRO A 352 9.34 14.27 22.65
CA PRO A 352 10.13 13.74 23.76
C PRO A 352 10.07 12.23 23.94
N GLU A 353 9.07 11.49 23.41
CA GLU A 353 8.86 10.11 23.86
C GLU A 353 9.20 8.99 22.85
N VAL A 354 9.52 9.30 21.60
CA VAL A 354 9.89 8.28 20.60
C VAL A 354 11.38 7.94 20.63
N GLN A 355 12.23 8.86 21.12
CA GLN A 355 13.68 8.63 21.26
C GLN A 355 14.04 7.58 22.33
N ASP A 356 13.19 7.35 23.33
CA ASP A 356 13.47 6.42 24.43
C ASP A 356 13.14 4.95 24.11
N ARG A 357 12.55 4.61 22.95
CA ARG A 357 12.06 3.24 22.62
C ARG A 357 12.88 2.48 21.59
N ILE A 358 13.73 3.14 20.85
CA ILE A 358 14.69 2.48 19.96
C ILE A 358 16.06 2.92 20.42
N GLN A 359 16.80 2.02 21.08
CA GLN A 359 18.22 2.27 21.35
C GLN A 359 18.88 2.51 19.98
N GLU A 360 19.67 3.57 19.84
CA GLU A 360 20.36 3.95 18.61
C GLU A 360 21.09 2.75 17.96
N GLU A 361 21.61 1.84 18.78
CA GLU A 361 22.26 0.61 18.35
C GLU A 361 21.32 -0.39 17.61
N GLU A 362 20.04 -0.50 17.99
CA GLU A 362 19.07 -1.35 17.30
C GLU A 362 18.63 -0.74 15.97
N PHE A 363 18.56 0.59 15.89
CA PHE A 363 18.19 1.29 14.65
C PHE A 363 19.35 1.29 13.66
N GLU A 364 20.59 1.48 14.10
CA GLU A 364 21.78 1.31 13.27
C GLU A 364 21.93 -0.13 12.78
N GLN A 365 21.71 -1.13 13.61
CA GLN A 365 21.70 -2.53 13.14
C GLN A 365 20.62 -2.80 12.09
N LEU A 366 19.43 -2.22 12.22
CA LEU A 366 18.35 -2.33 11.24
C LEU A 366 18.70 -1.68 9.89
N LEU A 367 19.46 -0.59 9.90
CA LEU A 367 19.91 0.12 8.70
C LEU A 367 21.14 -0.53 8.04
N TYR A 368 22.11 -0.99 8.81
CA TYR A 368 23.40 -1.54 8.30
C TYR A 368 23.34 -3.02 7.94
N GLU A 369 22.44 -3.80 8.52
CA GLU A 369 22.25 -5.20 8.13
C GLU A 369 21.57 -5.39 6.75
N SER A 370 21.09 -4.30 6.11
CA SER A 370 20.50 -4.36 4.75
C SER A 370 21.55 -4.30 3.63
N ASP A 371 22.84 -4.03 3.94
CA ASP A 371 23.85 -3.67 2.93
C ASP A 371 24.92 -4.76 2.64
N ASP A 372 24.80 -5.95 3.21
CA ASP A 372 25.73 -7.06 2.91
C ASP A 372 25.26 -7.88 1.70
N GLY A 373 25.29 -7.29 0.50
CA GLY A 373 24.99 -8.09 -0.70
C GLY A 373 25.12 -7.43 -2.06
N ALA A 374 25.80 -6.29 -2.20
CA ALA A 374 26.19 -5.80 -3.53
C ALA A 374 27.63 -5.26 -3.47
N ASP A 375 28.53 -6.01 -4.06
CA ASP A 375 29.93 -5.66 -4.28
C ASP A 375 30.03 -4.36 -5.10
N GLY A 376 30.79 -3.37 -4.62
CA GLY A 376 31.18 -2.22 -5.44
C GLY A 376 30.94 -0.84 -4.85
N GLY A 377 31.64 -0.48 -3.79
CA GLY A 377 32.24 0.83 -3.55
C GLY A 377 31.41 2.11 -3.65
N ALA A 378 30.85 2.56 -2.55
CA ALA A 378 30.96 3.94 -2.06
C ALA A 378 30.33 4.03 -0.67
N ARG A 379 31.17 4.14 0.35
CA ARG A 379 30.75 4.52 1.69
C ARG A 379 30.15 5.93 1.64
N TYR A 380 28.87 6.05 1.97
CA TYR A 380 28.22 7.32 2.23
C TYR A 380 28.45 7.72 3.69
N GLU A 381 29.64 8.25 3.99
CA GLU A 381 29.93 8.96 5.25
C GLU A 381 29.36 10.40 5.29
N GLY A 382 28.54 10.78 4.30
CA GLY A 382 28.07 12.16 4.17
C GLY A 382 26.62 12.43 4.59
N GLY A 383 25.82 11.41 4.90
CA GLY A 383 24.36 11.59 5.09
C GLY A 383 23.99 12.25 6.43
N GLN A 384 24.56 11.85 7.53
CA GLN A 384 24.22 12.37 8.86
C GLN A 384 24.73 13.80 9.09
N SER A 385 25.96 14.11 8.70
CA SER A 385 26.50 15.47 8.89
C SER A 385 25.76 16.52 8.06
N GLN A 386 25.30 16.20 6.85
CA GLN A 386 24.51 17.13 6.03
C GLN A 386 23.08 17.34 6.55
N ILE A 387 22.50 16.31 7.17
CA ILE A 387 21.18 16.43 7.78
C ILE A 387 21.27 17.26 9.06
N GLU A 388 22.29 17.04 9.90
CA GLU A 388 22.54 17.82 11.12
C GLU A 388 22.95 19.27 10.81
N GLU A 389 23.78 19.51 9.81
CA GLU A 389 24.21 20.83 9.39
C GLU A 389 23.01 21.64 8.82
N ARG A 390 22.16 20.99 8.03
CA ARG A 390 20.94 21.59 7.50
C ARG A 390 19.84 21.79 8.55
N TRP A 391 19.82 20.96 9.60
CA TRP A 391 18.99 21.16 10.79
C TRP A 391 19.42 22.41 11.57
N ARG A 392 20.73 22.63 11.75
CA ARG A 392 21.27 23.82 12.41
C ARG A 392 21.03 25.11 11.61
N GLU A 393 21.13 25.03 10.27
CA GLU A 393 20.81 26.17 9.39
C GLU A 393 19.33 26.59 9.41
N VAL A 394 18.43 25.64 9.58
CA VAL A 394 16.96 25.89 9.51
C VAL A 394 16.37 26.24 10.88
N PHE A 395 16.95 25.75 11.98
CA PHE A 395 16.36 25.86 13.31
C PHE A 395 17.21 26.64 14.34
N GLY A 396 18.38 27.13 13.97
CA GLY A 396 19.23 27.95 14.84
C GLY A 396 19.81 27.14 16.02
N GLU A 397 21.07 27.40 16.33
CA GLU A 397 21.68 26.92 17.58
C GLU A 397 20.99 27.55 18.79
N GLU A 398 20.40 26.76 19.68
CA GLU A 398 20.33 27.00 21.11
C GLU A 398 20.87 25.80 21.86
#